data_627f318c3d0b566e5ce95e4d79dc3145
#
_entry.id   627f318c3d0b566e5ce95e4d79dc3145
#
_cell.length_a   1.000
_cell.length_b   1.000
_cell.length_c   1.000
_cell.angle_alpha   90.00
_cell.angle_beta   90.00
_cell.angle_gamma   90.00
#
_symmetry.space_group_name_H-M   'P 1'
#
loop_
_entity.id
_entity.type
_entity.pdbx_description
1 polymer ?
#
loop_
_entity_poly.entity_id
_entity_poly.type
_entity_poly.pdbx_seq_one_letter_code
_entity_poly.pdbx_strand_id
1 'polypeptide(L)'
;NTIVDGDNQAFSKPNFLVDYKNDTIMGKVVKDGSNAYTLQTFGSSQGEPGYSVFGTNESHTFAASASGTITQSNYTAYTCDFTVKKGSTAYAYAASGTAQNTFGITFVSKVGFANNADINISGAGQITIDDNSLDSVSSGSVTLRITDLANGETITDRVLSFAKANAGVNGTGSSAVTIKLL
;
A
#
# COMPACT_ATOMS: atom_id res chain seq x y z
N ASN A 1 -36.70 -30.73 -0.06
CA ASN A 1 -37.98 -30.03 0.01
C ASN A 1 -38.35 -29.63 -1.41
N THR A 2 -39.37 -30.32 -1.98
CA THR A 2 -39.93 -29.93 -3.26
C THR A 2 -40.85 -28.75 -3.01
N ILE A 3 -40.47 -27.59 -3.53
CA ILE A 3 -41.31 -26.40 -3.46
C ILE A 3 -42.33 -26.57 -4.60
N VAL A 4 -43.54 -27.00 -4.27
CA VAL A 4 -44.68 -26.98 -5.16
C VAL A 4 -45.61 -25.87 -4.68
N ASP A 5 -46.24 -25.14 -5.60
CA ASP A 5 -47.39 -24.34 -5.21
C ASP A 5 -48.55 -25.30 -4.84
N GLY A 6 -49.53 -24.78 -4.10
CA GLY A 6 -50.62 -25.59 -3.55
C GLY A 6 -51.47 -26.34 -4.60
N ASP A 7 -51.27 -26.10 -5.88
CA ASP A 7 -52.07 -26.66 -6.98
C ASP A 7 -51.28 -27.61 -7.87
N ASN A 8 -50.04 -27.98 -7.54
CA ASN A 8 -49.15 -28.76 -8.39
C ASN A 8 -48.94 -28.15 -9.79
N GLN A 9 -49.22 -26.88 -9.93
CA GLN A 9 -49.10 -26.19 -11.20
C GLN A 9 -47.65 -25.76 -11.46
N ALA A 10 -47.32 -25.77 -12.72
CA ALA A 10 -46.02 -25.27 -13.17
C ALA A 10 -45.85 -23.81 -12.77
N PHE A 11 -44.77 -23.49 -12.03
CA PHE A 11 -44.48 -22.13 -11.64
C PHE A 11 -44.39 -21.21 -12.86
N SER A 12 -45.26 -20.22 -12.94
CA SER A 12 -45.22 -19.21 -14.00
C SER A 12 -44.17 -18.12 -13.78
N LYS A 13 -43.52 -18.14 -12.62
CA LYS A 13 -42.48 -17.15 -12.23
C LYS A 13 -41.27 -17.89 -11.60
N PRO A 14 -40.05 -17.42 -11.81
CA PRO A 14 -38.89 -17.99 -11.19
C PRO A 14 -38.99 -17.87 -9.67
N ASN A 15 -38.82 -18.96 -8.96
CA ASN A 15 -38.70 -18.96 -7.49
C ASN A 15 -37.24 -18.84 -7.12
N PHE A 16 -36.97 -17.95 -6.19
CA PHE A 16 -35.63 -17.73 -5.66
C PHE A 16 -35.45 -18.52 -4.36
N LEU A 17 -34.32 -19.20 -4.25
CA LEU A 17 -33.85 -19.73 -2.97
C LEU A 17 -33.09 -18.64 -2.26
N VAL A 18 -33.54 -18.30 -1.06
CA VAL A 18 -32.91 -17.27 -0.23
C VAL A 18 -32.26 -17.94 0.97
N ASP A 19 -31.03 -17.60 1.24
CA ASP A 19 -30.40 -17.92 2.53
C ASP A 19 -30.87 -16.91 3.58
N TYR A 20 -31.84 -17.32 4.36
CA TYR A 20 -32.42 -16.47 5.43
C TYR A 20 -31.42 -16.08 6.51
N LYS A 21 -30.29 -16.76 6.61
CA LYS A 21 -29.26 -16.44 7.59
C LYS A 21 -28.40 -15.25 7.16
N ASN A 22 -28.19 -15.11 5.83
CA ASN A 22 -27.31 -14.09 5.26
C ASN A 22 -28.02 -13.15 4.29
N ASP A 23 -29.35 -13.26 4.18
CA ASP A 23 -30.19 -12.46 3.26
C ASP A 23 -29.73 -12.52 1.80
N THR A 24 -29.21 -13.68 1.38
CA THR A 24 -28.56 -13.90 0.09
C THR A 24 -29.41 -14.80 -0.80
N ILE A 25 -29.63 -14.39 -2.05
CA ILE A 25 -30.27 -15.23 -3.05
C ILE A 25 -29.29 -16.31 -3.52
N MET A 26 -29.54 -17.56 -3.16
CA MET A 26 -28.67 -18.69 -3.48
C MET A 26 -28.91 -19.29 -4.87
N GLY A 27 -30.09 -19.09 -5.43
CA GLY A 27 -30.42 -19.63 -6.73
C GLY A 27 -31.87 -19.39 -7.12
N LYS A 28 -32.23 -19.79 -8.33
CA LYS A 28 -33.60 -19.78 -8.80
C LYS A 28 -33.94 -21.13 -9.41
N VAL A 29 -35.20 -21.56 -9.28
CA VAL A 29 -35.75 -22.71 -10.00
C VAL A 29 -36.27 -22.22 -11.35
N VAL A 30 -35.78 -22.82 -12.42
CA VAL A 30 -36.18 -22.48 -13.80
C VAL A 30 -36.80 -23.70 -14.44
N LYS A 31 -37.95 -23.52 -15.06
CA LYS A 31 -38.58 -24.57 -15.90
C LYS A 31 -37.87 -24.58 -17.25
N ASP A 32 -37.32 -25.72 -17.65
CA ASP A 32 -36.87 -25.90 -19.02
C ASP A 32 -38.10 -26.16 -19.97
N GLY A 33 -37.89 -26.08 -21.27
CA GLY A 33 -38.94 -26.27 -22.26
C GLY A 33 -39.58 -27.67 -22.28
N SER A 34 -39.07 -28.61 -21.47
CA SER A 34 -39.48 -30.03 -21.43
C SER A 34 -40.23 -30.44 -20.16
N ASN A 35 -40.75 -29.51 -19.40
CA ASN A 35 -41.38 -29.71 -18.10
C ASN A 35 -40.45 -30.16 -16.96
N ALA A 36 -39.15 -30.14 -17.16
CA ALA A 36 -38.17 -30.31 -16.07
C ALA A 36 -37.87 -28.98 -15.37
N TYR A 37 -37.57 -29.05 -14.07
CA TYR A 37 -37.17 -27.92 -13.27
C TYR A 37 -35.68 -28.02 -12.97
N THR A 38 -34.93 -27.03 -13.34
CA THR A 38 -33.50 -26.96 -13.05
C THR A 38 -33.24 -25.91 -12.00
N LEU A 39 -32.49 -26.27 -10.95
CA LEU A 39 -31.98 -25.31 -9.97
C LEU A 39 -30.74 -24.61 -10.57
N GLN A 40 -30.89 -23.33 -10.90
CA GLN A 40 -29.74 -22.46 -11.20
C GLN A 40 -29.27 -21.85 -9.91
N THR A 41 -28.14 -22.31 -9.38
CA THR A 41 -27.50 -21.71 -8.23
C THR A 41 -26.69 -20.49 -8.69
N PHE A 42 -26.87 -19.37 -8.00
CA PHE A 42 -25.94 -18.27 -8.11
C PHE A 42 -24.80 -18.57 -7.12
N GLY A 43 -23.57 -18.66 -7.61
CA GLY A 43 -22.43 -18.62 -6.71
C GLY A 43 -22.50 -17.32 -5.92
N SER A 44 -22.35 -17.36 -4.61
CA SER A 44 -22.09 -16.14 -3.83
C SER A 44 -20.78 -15.59 -4.36
N SER A 45 -20.84 -14.54 -5.19
CA SER A 45 -19.66 -13.74 -5.44
C SER A 45 -19.35 -13.01 -4.13
N GLN A 46 -18.62 -13.64 -3.23
CA GLN A 46 -17.86 -12.85 -2.26
C GLN A 46 -17.05 -11.88 -3.11
N GLY A 47 -17.22 -10.57 -2.87
CA GLY A 47 -16.42 -9.58 -3.55
C GLY A 47 -14.94 -9.97 -3.44
N GLU A 48 -14.19 -9.77 -4.51
CA GLU A 48 -12.75 -10.01 -4.49
C GLU A 48 -12.12 -9.37 -3.25
N PRO A 49 -11.25 -10.08 -2.50
CA PRO A 49 -10.58 -9.50 -1.34
C PRO A 49 -9.80 -8.25 -1.75
N GLY A 50 -9.96 -7.18 -0.99
CA GLY A 50 -9.20 -5.95 -1.22
C GLY A 50 -7.72 -6.11 -0.90
N TYR A 51 -6.91 -5.22 -1.48
CA TYR A 51 -5.49 -5.12 -1.14
C TYR A 51 -5.29 -4.31 0.13
N SER A 52 -4.27 -4.69 0.90
CA SER A 52 -3.71 -3.90 2.00
C SER A 52 -2.21 -3.71 1.79
N VAL A 53 -1.72 -2.48 1.99
CA VAL A 53 -0.31 -2.10 1.78
C VAL A 53 0.18 -1.32 2.99
N PHE A 54 1.30 -1.75 3.55
CA PHE A 54 1.95 -1.10 4.69
C PHE A 54 3.43 -0.91 4.39
N GLY A 55 3.91 0.35 4.55
CA GLY A 55 5.33 0.67 4.55
C GLY A 55 5.88 0.74 5.98
N THR A 56 7.09 0.26 6.18
CA THR A 56 7.72 0.25 7.52
C THR A 56 8.18 1.63 7.98
N ASN A 57 8.48 2.55 7.04
CA ASN A 57 9.04 3.88 7.34
C ASN A 57 8.69 4.88 6.23
N GLU A 58 7.41 5.23 6.12
CA GLU A 58 6.93 6.13 5.05
C GLU A 58 7.16 7.63 5.35
N SER A 59 7.53 7.95 6.59
CA SER A 59 7.87 9.32 6.99
C SER A 59 9.12 9.30 7.86
N HIS A 60 10.16 10.02 7.46
CA HIS A 60 11.44 10.04 8.15
C HIS A 60 12.02 11.44 8.26
N THR A 61 12.62 11.73 9.42
CA THR A 61 13.33 12.98 9.65
C THR A 61 14.80 12.69 9.91
N PHE A 62 15.65 13.20 9.04
CA PHE A 62 17.10 13.08 9.17
C PHE A 62 17.65 14.15 10.12
N ALA A 63 18.48 13.73 11.08
CA ALA A 63 19.26 14.65 11.87
C ALA A 63 20.42 15.21 11.02
N ALA A 64 20.56 16.53 11.03
CA ALA A 64 21.62 17.24 10.32
C ALA A 64 22.44 18.11 11.28
N SER A 65 23.67 18.46 10.88
CA SER A 65 24.48 19.42 11.56
C SER A 65 23.84 20.84 11.60
N ALA A 66 24.39 21.77 12.35
CA ALA A 66 23.94 23.16 12.33
C ALA A 66 24.06 23.80 10.94
N SER A 67 25.00 23.34 10.10
CA SER A 67 25.15 23.76 8.70
C SER A 67 24.18 23.10 7.75
N GLY A 68 23.37 22.13 8.21
CA GLY A 68 22.39 21.42 7.40
C GLY A 68 22.91 20.16 6.69
N THR A 69 24.13 19.71 7.01
CA THR A 69 24.71 18.49 6.43
C THR A 69 24.21 17.26 7.18
N ILE A 70 23.69 16.28 6.44
CA ILE A 70 23.32 14.97 6.96
C ILE A 70 24.50 14.02 6.77
N THR A 71 24.86 13.25 7.79
CA THR A 71 25.96 12.29 7.66
C THR A 71 25.55 11.10 6.81
N GLN A 72 26.52 10.52 6.08
CA GLN A 72 26.32 9.30 5.27
C GLN A 72 25.66 8.19 6.08
N SER A 73 26.06 7.98 7.33
CA SER A 73 25.48 6.94 8.18
C SER A 73 24.00 7.16 8.48
N ASN A 74 23.53 8.40 8.52
CA ASN A 74 22.11 8.71 8.71
C ASN A 74 21.31 8.37 7.45
N TYR A 75 21.84 8.64 6.26
CA TYR A 75 21.20 8.24 5.01
C TYR A 75 21.12 6.72 4.88
N THR A 76 22.23 6.02 5.06
CA THR A 76 22.29 4.56 4.93
C THR A 76 21.51 3.81 5.99
N ALA A 77 21.18 4.43 7.11
CA ALA A 77 20.32 3.86 8.14
C ALA A 77 18.83 3.89 7.75
N TYR A 78 18.46 4.71 6.77
CA TYR A 78 17.08 4.75 6.29
C TYR A 78 16.77 3.55 5.38
N THR A 79 15.71 2.84 5.72
CA THR A 79 15.12 1.81 4.85
C THR A 79 13.60 1.83 4.98
N CYS A 80 12.91 1.52 3.90
CA CYS A 80 11.47 1.30 3.92
C CYS A 80 11.14 0.06 3.10
N ASP A 81 10.46 -0.88 3.74
CA ASP A 81 9.96 -2.12 3.13
C ASP A 81 8.44 -2.06 3.06
N PHE A 82 7.87 -2.64 1.99
CA PHE A 82 6.43 -2.75 1.84
C PHE A 82 5.95 -4.18 2.06
N THR A 83 4.90 -4.30 2.86
CA THR A 83 4.10 -5.52 2.98
C THR A 83 2.81 -5.34 2.20
N VAL A 84 2.57 -6.25 1.25
CA VAL A 84 1.36 -6.25 0.41
C VAL A 84 0.60 -7.54 0.63
N LYS A 85 -0.73 -7.44 0.81
CA LYS A 85 -1.62 -8.60 0.92
C LYS A 85 -2.90 -8.35 0.12
N LYS A 86 -3.47 -9.42 -0.46
CA LYS A 86 -4.83 -9.45 -0.99
C LYS A 86 -5.67 -10.38 -0.11
N GLY A 87 -6.54 -9.81 0.71
CA GLY A 87 -7.19 -10.56 1.78
C GLY A 87 -6.17 -11.15 2.76
N SER A 88 -6.11 -12.47 2.91
CA SER A 88 -5.13 -13.19 3.76
C SER A 88 -3.85 -13.57 3.01
N THR A 89 -3.82 -13.47 1.68
CA THR A 89 -2.68 -13.91 0.85
C THR A 89 -1.59 -12.84 0.85
N ALA A 90 -0.39 -13.20 1.29
CA ALA A 90 0.78 -12.32 1.21
C ALA A 90 1.37 -12.33 -0.20
N TYR A 91 1.80 -11.15 -0.65
CA TYR A 91 2.48 -10.95 -1.93
C TYR A 91 3.98 -10.75 -1.68
N ALA A 92 4.80 -11.37 -2.50
CA ALA A 92 6.25 -11.19 -2.48
C ALA A 92 6.66 -10.08 -3.44
N TYR A 93 7.71 -9.33 -3.11
CA TYR A 93 8.29 -8.37 -4.06
C TYR A 93 8.98 -9.10 -5.21
N ALA A 94 8.80 -8.56 -6.42
CA ALA A 94 9.60 -8.92 -7.59
C ALA A 94 9.88 -7.65 -8.42
N ALA A 95 11.09 -7.53 -8.96
CA ALA A 95 11.48 -6.38 -9.77
C ALA A 95 10.74 -6.35 -11.12
N SER A 96 10.33 -7.51 -11.63
CA SER A 96 9.58 -7.69 -12.88
C SER A 96 8.99 -9.10 -12.94
N GLY A 97 8.17 -9.36 -13.94
CA GLY A 97 7.58 -10.68 -14.19
C GLY A 97 6.05 -10.64 -14.16
N THR A 98 5.43 -11.82 -14.19
CA THR A 98 3.97 -12.00 -14.16
C THR A 98 3.57 -13.13 -13.20
N ALA A 99 4.42 -13.42 -12.21
CA ALA A 99 4.14 -14.48 -11.24
C ALA A 99 2.95 -14.09 -10.34
N GLN A 100 2.15 -15.10 -9.98
CA GLN A 100 1.03 -14.94 -9.05
C GLN A 100 1.54 -14.53 -7.66
N ASN A 101 0.75 -13.71 -6.96
CA ASN A 101 1.05 -13.23 -5.62
C ASN A 101 2.39 -12.49 -5.53
N THR A 102 2.74 -11.74 -6.58
CA THR A 102 3.90 -10.87 -6.59
C THR A 102 3.49 -9.42 -6.86
N PHE A 103 4.23 -8.49 -6.25
CA PHE A 103 4.07 -7.07 -6.51
C PHE A 103 5.38 -6.43 -6.96
N GLY A 104 5.24 -5.41 -7.80
CA GLY A 104 6.35 -4.55 -8.23
C GLY A 104 6.22 -3.17 -7.62
N ILE A 105 7.35 -2.46 -7.54
CA ILE A 105 7.42 -1.06 -7.12
C ILE A 105 8.09 -0.26 -8.23
N THR A 106 7.50 0.88 -8.59
CA THR A 106 8.07 1.82 -9.56
C THR A 106 8.00 3.24 -9.05
N PHE A 107 8.96 4.09 -9.45
CA PHE A 107 8.90 5.52 -9.14
C PHE A 107 7.88 6.22 -10.04
N VAL A 108 6.98 6.99 -9.43
CA VAL A 108 6.05 7.90 -10.12
C VAL A 108 6.63 9.31 -10.16
N SER A 109 7.11 9.80 -9.01
CA SER A 109 7.73 11.13 -8.91
C SER A 109 8.72 11.19 -7.76
N LYS A 110 9.70 12.10 -7.87
CA LYS A 110 10.67 12.44 -6.85
C LYS A 110 10.75 13.98 -6.79
N VAL A 111 10.54 14.55 -5.62
CA VAL A 111 10.46 16.00 -5.42
C VAL A 111 11.34 16.40 -4.24
N GLY A 112 12.08 17.47 -4.36
CA GLY A 112 12.92 18.03 -3.30
C GLY A 112 14.22 17.26 -3.05
N PHE A 113 14.74 16.52 -4.02
CA PHE A 113 16.03 15.84 -3.92
C PHE A 113 17.06 16.51 -4.84
N ALA A 114 18.30 16.59 -4.37
CA ALA A 114 19.39 17.17 -5.15
C ALA A 114 19.66 16.36 -6.42
N ASN A 115 19.61 15.04 -6.30
CA ASN A 115 19.75 14.09 -7.41
C ASN A 115 18.72 12.98 -7.29
N ASN A 116 17.91 12.78 -8.34
CA ASN A 116 16.89 11.74 -8.36
C ASN A 116 17.46 10.31 -8.40
N ALA A 117 18.76 10.14 -8.71
CA ALA A 117 19.42 8.84 -8.66
C ALA A 117 19.71 8.36 -7.23
N ASP A 118 19.66 9.25 -6.25
CA ASP A 118 20.04 8.94 -4.86
C ASP A 118 18.97 8.13 -4.10
N ILE A 119 17.81 7.88 -4.71
CA ILE A 119 16.77 7.04 -4.15
C ILE A 119 16.63 5.79 -4.99
N ASN A 120 16.80 4.65 -4.35
CA ASN A 120 16.88 3.36 -5.01
C ASN A 120 15.86 2.36 -4.49
N ILE A 121 15.51 1.39 -5.34
CA ILE A 121 14.77 0.18 -4.97
C ILE A 121 15.77 -0.97 -5.10
N SER A 122 16.09 -1.61 -3.99
CA SER A 122 17.01 -2.76 -3.98
C SER A 122 16.41 -3.98 -4.67
N GLY A 123 17.23 -4.98 -4.97
CA GLY A 123 16.76 -6.25 -5.51
C GLY A 123 15.77 -7.01 -4.61
N ALA A 124 15.68 -6.65 -3.31
CA ALA A 124 14.71 -7.17 -2.36
C ALA A 124 13.45 -6.28 -2.22
N GLY A 125 13.34 -5.18 -2.98
CA GLY A 125 12.20 -4.25 -2.92
C GLY A 125 12.29 -3.21 -1.81
N GLN A 126 13.41 -3.14 -1.11
CA GLN A 126 13.65 -2.16 -0.06
C GLN A 126 13.99 -0.80 -0.69
N ILE A 127 13.37 0.25 -0.20
CA ILE A 127 13.69 1.63 -0.58
C ILE A 127 14.83 2.14 0.29
N THR A 128 15.87 2.65 -0.35
CA THR A 128 17.06 3.22 0.29
C THR A 128 17.34 4.61 -0.27
N ILE A 129 18.06 5.42 0.50
CA ILE A 129 18.53 6.75 0.10
C ILE A 129 20.04 6.77 0.22
N ASP A 130 20.70 7.22 -0.85
CA ASP A 130 22.15 7.46 -0.86
C ASP A 130 22.48 8.85 -0.29
N ASP A 131 23.75 9.15 -0.17
CA ASP A 131 24.24 10.39 0.45
C ASP A 131 23.88 11.66 -0.31
N ASN A 132 23.95 12.79 0.38
CA ASN A 132 23.77 14.15 -0.14
C ASN A 132 22.38 14.47 -0.72
N SER A 133 21.42 13.55 -0.68
CA SER A 133 20.10 13.70 -1.33
C SER A 133 19.32 14.93 -0.85
N LEU A 134 19.41 15.26 0.46
CA LEU A 134 18.68 16.34 1.12
C LEU A 134 19.57 17.48 1.62
N ASP A 135 20.86 17.48 1.30
CA ASP A 135 21.80 18.46 1.87
C ASP A 135 21.45 19.91 1.49
N SER A 136 20.95 20.12 0.26
CA SER A 136 20.59 21.46 -0.24
C SER A 136 19.13 21.85 0.01
N VAL A 137 18.30 20.97 0.56
CA VAL A 137 16.86 21.19 0.78
C VAL A 137 16.47 20.83 2.21
N SER A 138 15.30 21.29 2.66
CA SER A 138 14.78 20.98 4.00
C SER A 138 13.83 19.79 4.04
N SER A 139 13.29 19.40 2.87
CA SER A 139 12.35 18.28 2.75
C SER A 139 12.31 17.73 1.35
N GLY A 140 11.87 16.49 1.21
CA GLY A 140 11.64 15.82 -0.04
C GLY A 140 10.51 14.81 0.05
N SER A 141 10.03 14.36 -1.09
CA SER A 141 9.04 13.29 -1.18
C SER A 141 9.24 12.42 -2.40
N VAL A 142 8.86 11.17 -2.28
CA VAL A 142 8.86 10.18 -3.37
C VAL A 142 7.50 9.55 -3.45
N THR A 143 6.90 9.54 -4.65
CA THR A 143 5.69 8.77 -4.91
C THR A 143 6.09 7.47 -5.59
N LEU A 144 5.69 6.37 -4.99
CA LEU A 144 5.90 5.01 -5.48
C LEU A 144 4.58 4.41 -5.91
N ARG A 145 4.56 3.73 -7.04
CA ARG A 145 3.44 2.90 -7.49
C ARG A 145 3.70 1.45 -7.13
N ILE A 146 2.72 0.83 -6.51
CA ILE A 146 2.71 -0.60 -6.19
C ILE A 146 1.72 -1.27 -7.13
N THR A 147 2.18 -2.29 -7.85
CA THR A 147 1.45 -2.96 -8.93
C THR A 147 1.40 -4.46 -8.68
N ASP A 148 0.25 -5.10 -8.88
CA ASP A 148 0.16 -6.55 -8.98
C ASP A 148 0.76 -6.99 -10.31
N LEU A 149 1.85 -7.76 -10.26
CA LEU A 149 2.58 -8.15 -11.46
C LEU A 149 1.86 -9.24 -12.28
N ALA A 150 0.95 -9.99 -11.66
CA ALA A 150 0.22 -11.06 -12.38
C ALA A 150 -0.72 -10.51 -13.46
N ASN A 151 -1.30 -9.34 -13.24
CA ASN A 151 -2.29 -8.73 -14.13
C ASN A 151 -1.96 -7.29 -14.53
N GLY A 152 -0.91 -6.69 -13.97
CA GLY A 152 -0.52 -5.30 -14.22
C GLY A 152 -1.42 -4.25 -13.55
N GLU A 153 -2.28 -4.65 -12.62
CA GLU A 153 -3.18 -3.75 -11.90
C GLU A 153 -2.41 -2.86 -10.92
N THR A 154 -2.68 -1.55 -10.94
CA THR A 154 -2.17 -0.67 -9.91
C THR A 154 -2.92 -0.93 -8.61
N ILE A 155 -2.20 -1.40 -7.58
CA ILE A 155 -2.75 -1.61 -6.25
C ILE A 155 -2.96 -0.28 -5.55
N THR A 156 -1.92 0.55 -5.48
CA THR A 156 -1.96 1.89 -4.86
C THR A 156 -0.70 2.68 -5.18
N ASP A 157 -0.80 4.00 -5.04
CA ASP A 157 0.36 4.88 -4.96
C ASP A 157 0.64 5.20 -3.48
N ARG A 158 1.92 5.20 -3.08
CA ARG A 158 2.38 5.52 -1.73
C ARG A 158 3.38 6.66 -1.77
N VAL A 159 3.28 7.57 -0.80
CA VAL A 159 4.18 8.72 -0.71
C VAL A 159 5.10 8.53 0.49
N LEU A 160 6.40 8.50 0.23
CA LEU A 160 7.42 8.60 1.26
C LEU A 160 7.78 10.07 1.46
N SER A 161 7.78 10.53 2.70
CA SER A 161 8.04 11.92 3.07
C SER A 161 9.29 12.03 3.91
N PHE A 162 10.16 12.97 3.57
CA PHE A 162 11.44 13.19 4.23
C PHE A 162 11.57 14.63 4.66
N ALA A 163 12.13 14.82 5.85
CA ALA A 163 12.47 16.13 6.40
C ALA A 163 13.88 16.14 6.93
N LYS A 164 14.47 17.33 7.08
CA LYS A 164 15.76 17.56 7.69
C LYS A 164 15.59 18.41 8.95
N ALA A 165 16.09 17.92 10.07
CA ALA A 165 16.16 18.66 11.33
C ALA A 165 17.60 19.11 11.60
N ASN A 166 17.87 20.39 11.46
CA ASN A 166 19.20 20.95 11.74
C ASN A 166 19.44 21.03 13.25
N ALA A 167 20.63 20.66 13.68
CA ALA A 167 21.08 20.92 15.05
C ALA A 167 21.05 22.43 15.35
N GLY A 168 20.64 22.78 16.56
CA GLY A 168 20.76 24.16 17.00
C GLY A 168 22.24 24.60 17.00
N VAL A 169 22.53 25.84 16.60
CA VAL A 169 23.83 26.43 16.82
C VAL A 169 24.06 26.52 18.35
N ASN A 170 25.19 26.03 18.83
CA ASN A 170 25.59 26.28 20.23
C ASN A 170 25.52 27.78 20.45
N GLY A 171 24.69 28.22 21.39
CA GLY A 171 24.68 29.61 21.80
C GLY A 171 26.12 30.00 22.12
N THR A 172 26.64 31.03 21.46
CA THR A 172 27.91 31.62 21.86
C THR A 172 27.78 31.93 23.33
N GLY A 173 28.57 31.23 24.16
CA GLY A 173 28.51 31.37 25.60
C GLY A 173 28.50 32.86 25.99
N SER A 174 27.57 33.26 26.83
CA SER A 174 27.51 34.63 27.32
C SER A 174 28.86 34.94 27.91
N SER A 175 29.51 35.97 27.42
CA SER A 175 30.74 36.48 28.01
C SER A 175 30.51 36.68 29.51
N ALA A 176 31.32 36.02 30.34
CA ALA A 176 31.25 36.20 31.77
C ALA A 176 31.42 37.71 32.11
N VAL A 177 30.38 38.32 32.63
CA VAL A 177 30.47 39.69 33.14
C VAL A 177 31.27 39.64 34.42
N THR A 178 32.54 40.05 34.38
CA THR A 178 33.36 40.18 35.57
C THR A 178 32.94 41.47 36.29
N ILE A 179 32.17 41.35 37.35
CA ILE A 179 31.88 42.50 38.25
C ILE A 179 33.08 42.68 39.15
N LYS A 180 33.81 43.76 38.94
CA LYS A 180 34.87 44.18 39.83
C LYS A 180 34.23 44.99 40.94
N LEU A 181 34.18 44.46 42.16
CA LEU A 181 33.82 45.23 43.36
C LEU A 181 35.02 46.13 43.74
N LEU A 182 34.83 47.45 43.87
CA LEU A 182 35.77 48.42 44.36
C LEU A 182 35.71 48.45 45.88
#